data_09e7d190acfca4f1f4f3e86b3c91acdc
#
_entry.id   09e7d190acfca4f1f4f3e86b3c91acdc
#
_cell.length_a   1.000
_cell.length_b   1.000
_cell.length_c   1.000
_cell.angle_alpha   90.00
_cell.angle_beta   90.00
_cell.angle_gamma   90.00
#
_symmetry.space_group_name_H-M   'P 1'
#
loop_
_entity.id
_entity.type
_entity.pdbx_description
1 polymer ?
#
loop_
_entity_poly.entity_id
_entity_poly.type
_entity_poly.pdbx_seq_one_letter_code
_entity_poly.pdbx_strand_id
1 'polypeptide(L)'
;MTNSIQKVDEKLKHIAFIMDGNGRWASAKNMPREYGHKKGAQVFREITEYCHKIGIKYITVYAFSTENWKRPQREVNAIMKLLDEYLDKQRPENASIRFIGDVSMLDEKLVKKIKLLEEETAGHDSVLNVAMNYGSRAELTYAFNKLLASGKTEISENDINSALYTGDCPDPDLIVRTGGDLRISNFLLWQAAYSELYFTDTLWPDMNEESVNLAIADFYTRKRRFGGLDKKNEKKD
;
A
#
# COMPACT_ATOMS: atom_id res chain seq x y z
N MET A 1 -0.24 -32.95 0.83
CA MET A 1 -0.45 -32.27 2.13
C MET A 1 -1.19 -30.97 1.81
N THR A 2 -2.46 -30.90 2.16
CA THR A 2 -3.26 -29.69 2.00
C THR A 2 -2.74 -28.67 3.00
N ASN A 3 -1.92 -27.71 2.53
CA ASN A 3 -1.56 -26.55 3.33
C ASN A 3 -2.86 -25.79 3.66
N SER A 4 -3.36 -25.98 4.88
CA SER A 4 -4.43 -25.13 5.40
C SER A 4 -3.93 -23.70 5.38
N ILE A 5 -4.59 -22.85 4.60
CA ILE A 5 -4.30 -21.41 4.56
C ILE A 5 -4.49 -20.91 5.97
N GLN A 6 -3.40 -20.45 6.60
CA GLN A 6 -3.44 -19.88 7.94
C GLN A 6 -4.10 -18.50 7.83
N LYS A 7 -5.35 -18.37 8.32
CA LYS A 7 -6.03 -17.07 8.38
C LYS A 7 -5.32 -16.18 9.40
N VAL A 8 -5.20 -14.91 9.07
CA VAL A 8 -4.71 -13.88 10.02
C VAL A 8 -5.75 -13.61 11.10
N ASP A 9 -5.30 -13.17 12.28
CA ASP A 9 -6.18 -12.74 13.36
C ASP A 9 -6.41 -11.21 13.35
N GLU A 10 -7.18 -10.72 14.32
CA GLU A 10 -7.54 -9.29 14.46
C GLU A 10 -6.35 -8.34 14.73
N LYS A 11 -5.14 -8.86 14.92
CA LYS A 11 -3.93 -8.03 15.13
C LYS A 11 -3.33 -7.52 13.82
N LEU A 12 -3.59 -8.22 12.71
CA LEU A 12 -3.13 -7.84 11.38
C LEU A 12 -4.32 -7.55 10.48
N LYS A 13 -4.83 -6.34 10.54
CA LYS A 13 -5.96 -5.88 9.73
C LYS A 13 -5.52 -5.21 8.45
N HIS A 14 -4.40 -4.49 8.50
CA HIS A 14 -3.90 -3.68 7.41
C HIS A 14 -2.43 -3.98 7.11
N ILE A 15 -2.16 -4.39 5.88
CA ILE A 15 -0.81 -4.57 5.33
C ILE A 15 -0.55 -3.57 4.21
N ALA A 16 0.64 -2.95 4.21
CA ALA A 16 1.03 -2.05 3.14
C ALA A 16 2.30 -2.53 2.44
N PHE A 17 2.39 -2.35 1.11
CA PHE A 17 3.51 -2.82 0.30
C PHE A 17 4.20 -1.69 -0.45
N ILE A 18 5.52 -1.58 -0.29
CA ILE A 18 6.39 -0.80 -1.16
C ILE A 18 6.99 -1.76 -2.18
N MET A 19 6.45 -1.73 -3.40
CA MET A 19 6.72 -2.67 -4.49
C MET A 19 8.02 -2.33 -5.24
N ASP A 20 9.16 -2.46 -4.56
CA ASP A 20 10.46 -2.10 -5.12
C ASP A 20 11.18 -3.29 -5.78
N GLY A 21 12.02 -2.97 -6.76
CA GLY A 21 12.86 -3.95 -7.45
C GLY A 21 12.46 -4.28 -8.89
N ASN A 22 11.33 -3.79 -9.40
CA ASN A 22 10.86 -4.09 -10.77
C ASN A 22 11.92 -3.87 -11.85
N GLY A 23 12.56 -2.68 -11.84
CA GLY A 23 13.59 -2.36 -12.81
C GLY A 23 14.87 -3.20 -12.65
N ARG A 24 15.30 -3.46 -11.41
CA ARG A 24 16.48 -4.30 -11.10
C ARG A 24 16.25 -5.74 -11.57
N TRP A 25 15.05 -6.28 -11.36
CA TRP A 25 14.67 -7.61 -11.81
C TRP A 25 14.78 -7.76 -13.33
N ALA A 26 14.27 -6.80 -14.10
CA ALA A 26 14.39 -6.80 -15.56
C ALA A 26 15.85 -6.68 -16.02
N SER A 27 16.62 -5.76 -15.40
CA SER A 27 18.03 -5.56 -15.71
C SER A 27 18.87 -6.82 -15.46
N ALA A 28 18.63 -7.55 -14.37
CA ALA A 28 19.30 -8.81 -14.07
C ALA A 28 19.04 -9.92 -15.11
N LYS A 29 17.94 -9.79 -15.88
CA LYS A 29 17.55 -10.70 -16.98
C LYS A 29 17.87 -10.14 -18.37
N ASN A 30 18.65 -9.04 -18.44
CA ASN A 30 18.96 -8.32 -19.69
C ASN A 30 17.70 -7.87 -20.46
N MET A 31 16.62 -7.54 -19.74
CA MET A 31 15.36 -7.08 -20.30
C MET A 31 15.15 -5.58 -20.05
N PRO A 32 14.42 -4.86 -20.91
CA PRO A 32 13.97 -3.51 -20.64
C PRO A 32 13.18 -3.43 -19.32
N ARG A 33 13.30 -2.32 -18.59
CA ARG A 33 12.68 -2.11 -17.26
C ARG A 33 11.17 -2.30 -17.26
N GLU A 34 10.51 -2.02 -18.37
CA GLU A 34 9.06 -2.17 -18.56
C GLU A 34 8.59 -3.63 -18.36
N TYR A 35 9.44 -4.61 -18.68
CA TYR A 35 9.13 -6.02 -18.44
C TYR A 35 9.05 -6.33 -16.95
N GLY A 36 9.90 -5.70 -16.12
CA GLY A 36 9.82 -5.81 -14.68
C GLY A 36 8.52 -5.23 -14.15
N HIS A 37 8.09 -4.06 -14.63
CA HIS A 37 6.80 -3.47 -14.25
C HIS A 37 5.62 -4.34 -14.68
N LYS A 38 5.66 -4.94 -15.87
CA LYS A 38 4.61 -5.87 -16.34
C LYS A 38 4.53 -7.12 -15.44
N LYS A 39 5.66 -7.72 -15.09
CA LYS A 39 5.68 -8.86 -14.14
C LYS A 39 5.22 -8.43 -12.77
N GLY A 40 5.67 -7.26 -12.27
CA GLY A 40 5.24 -6.70 -10.99
C GLY A 40 3.74 -6.42 -10.92
N ALA A 41 3.11 -6.00 -12.03
CA ALA A 41 1.65 -5.82 -12.10
C ALA A 41 0.88 -7.15 -12.04
N GLN A 42 1.47 -8.25 -12.53
CA GLN A 42 0.92 -9.58 -12.34
C GLN A 42 1.01 -10.01 -10.87
N VAL A 43 2.20 -9.86 -10.27
CA VAL A 43 2.45 -10.21 -8.86
C VAL A 43 1.58 -9.37 -7.92
N PHE A 44 1.37 -8.08 -8.23
CA PHE A 44 0.45 -7.22 -7.47
C PHE A 44 -0.94 -7.85 -7.34
N ARG A 45 -1.52 -8.37 -8.42
CA ARG A 45 -2.82 -9.04 -8.38
C ARG A 45 -2.78 -10.31 -7.54
N GLU A 46 -1.81 -11.19 -7.79
CA GLU A 46 -1.64 -12.46 -7.07
C GLU A 46 -1.50 -12.22 -5.56
N ILE A 47 -0.70 -11.25 -5.15
CA ILE A 47 -0.45 -10.93 -3.73
C ILE A 47 -1.67 -10.28 -3.07
N THR A 48 -2.35 -9.34 -3.72
CA THR A 48 -3.54 -8.69 -3.15
C THR A 48 -4.71 -9.67 -3.01
N GLU A 49 -4.94 -10.54 -4.00
CA GLU A 49 -5.92 -11.62 -3.92
C GLU A 49 -5.58 -12.60 -2.79
N TYR A 50 -4.31 -13.00 -2.66
CA TYR A 50 -3.87 -13.87 -1.58
C TYR A 50 -4.09 -13.23 -0.20
N CYS A 51 -3.72 -11.96 -0.02
CA CYS A 51 -3.92 -11.25 1.23
C CYS A 51 -5.41 -11.19 1.65
N HIS A 52 -6.32 -10.91 0.70
CA HIS A 52 -7.76 -10.96 0.99
C HIS A 52 -8.22 -12.38 1.34
N LYS A 53 -7.74 -13.40 0.64
CA LYS A 53 -8.09 -14.81 0.87
C LYS A 53 -7.70 -15.29 2.27
N ILE A 54 -6.57 -14.81 2.83
CA ILE A 54 -6.14 -15.13 4.19
C ILE A 54 -6.80 -14.25 5.27
N GLY A 55 -7.63 -13.27 4.89
CA GLY A 55 -8.47 -12.48 5.80
C GLY A 55 -7.94 -11.08 6.12
N ILE A 56 -6.95 -10.57 5.39
CA ILE A 56 -6.50 -9.18 5.54
C ILE A 56 -7.56 -8.26 4.93
N LYS A 57 -8.09 -7.34 5.75
CA LYS A 57 -9.19 -6.45 5.34
C LYS A 57 -8.73 -5.22 4.56
N TYR A 58 -7.59 -4.67 4.93
CA TYR A 58 -7.05 -3.45 4.32
C TYR A 58 -5.70 -3.73 3.71
N ILE A 59 -5.54 -3.39 2.45
CA ILE A 59 -4.27 -3.50 1.74
C ILE A 59 -3.95 -2.14 1.13
N THR A 60 -2.74 -1.63 1.32
CA THR A 60 -2.27 -0.42 0.64
C THR A 60 -1.02 -0.73 -0.16
N VAL A 61 -0.99 -0.35 -1.44
CA VAL A 61 0.16 -0.60 -2.32
C VAL A 61 0.71 0.70 -2.89
N TYR A 62 2.03 0.84 -2.89
CA TYR A 62 2.72 1.99 -3.45
C TYR A 62 2.98 1.78 -4.94
N ALA A 63 2.00 2.16 -5.79
CA ALA A 63 2.06 1.91 -7.23
C ALA A 63 2.88 2.97 -7.99
N PHE A 64 2.73 4.27 -7.64
CA PHE A 64 3.45 5.37 -8.29
C PHE A 64 3.63 6.56 -7.34
N SER A 65 4.87 6.91 -7.03
CA SER A 65 5.16 8.06 -6.17
C SER A 65 5.24 9.38 -6.95
N THR A 66 5.08 10.50 -6.24
CA THR A 66 5.30 11.84 -6.81
C THR A 66 6.70 12.01 -7.39
N GLU A 67 7.71 11.33 -6.85
CA GLU A 67 9.08 11.35 -7.34
C GLU A 67 9.27 10.56 -8.63
N ASN A 68 8.37 9.62 -8.95
CA ASN A 68 8.49 8.76 -10.13
C ASN A 68 8.28 9.51 -11.45
N TRP A 69 7.67 10.70 -11.43
CA TRP A 69 7.61 11.56 -12.62
C TRP A 69 8.98 11.96 -13.17
N LYS A 70 10.03 11.89 -12.34
CA LYS A 70 11.42 12.16 -12.75
C LYS A 70 12.07 11.00 -13.51
N ARG A 71 11.40 9.87 -13.63
CA ARG A 71 11.88 8.72 -14.39
C ARG A 71 11.86 9.00 -15.89
N PRO A 72 12.62 8.23 -16.71
CA PRO A 72 12.52 8.34 -18.16
C PRO A 72 11.07 8.21 -18.63
N GLN A 73 10.64 9.09 -19.55
CA GLN A 73 9.25 9.17 -20.01
C GLN A 73 8.72 7.82 -20.53
N ARG A 74 9.59 7.01 -21.15
CA ARG A 74 9.25 5.67 -21.60
C ARG A 74 8.80 4.76 -20.45
N GLU A 75 9.49 4.81 -19.29
CA GLU A 75 9.13 4.04 -18.09
C GLU A 75 7.81 4.54 -17.49
N VAL A 76 7.63 5.86 -17.41
CA VAL A 76 6.38 6.48 -16.93
C VAL A 76 5.20 6.05 -17.82
N ASN A 77 5.35 6.16 -19.14
CA ASN A 77 4.31 5.75 -20.09
C ASN A 77 3.95 4.27 -19.97
N ALA A 78 4.93 3.40 -19.73
CA ALA A 78 4.68 1.97 -19.53
C ALA A 78 3.87 1.71 -18.25
N ILE A 79 4.15 2.43 -17.16
CA ILE A 79 3.38 2.32 -15.90
C ILE A 79 1.96 2.82 -16.09
N MET A 80 1.76 3.97 -16.76
CA MET A 80 0.43 4.51 -17.06
C MET A 80 -0.40 3.55 -17.94
N LYS A 81 0.25 2.89 -18.91
CA LYS A 81 -0.40 1.86 -19.72
C LYS A 81 -0.84 0.65 -18.88
N LEU A 82 -0.01 0.20 -17.93
CA LEU A 82 -0.37 -0.89 -17.02
C LEU A 82 -1.53 -0.49 -16.10
N LEU A 83 -1.59 0.77 -15.67
CA LEU A 83 -2.73 1.31 -14.94
C LEU A 83 -3.99 1.27 -15.81
N ASP A 84 -3.93 1.75 -17.06
CA ASP A 84 -5.07 1.72 -18.01
C ASP A 84 -5.60 0.29 -18.20
N GLU A 85 -4.68 -0.67 -18.41
CA GLU A 85 -5.03 -2.10 -18.53
C GLU A 85 -5.64 -2.68 -17.24
N TYR A 86 -5.18 -2.23 -16.07
CA TYR A 86 -5.74 -2.63 -14.77
C TYR A 86 -7.17 -2.11 -14.61
N LEU A 87 -7.39 -0.83 -14.90
CA LEU A 87 -8.71 -0.18 -14.81
C LEU A 87 -9.76 -0.82 -15.73
N ASP A 88 -9.35 -1.38 -16.87
CA ASP A 88 -10.28 -2.03 -17.81
C ASP A 88 -10.67 -3.45 -17.38
N LYS A 89 -9.79 -4.16 -16.67
CA LYS A 89 -9.92 -5.61 -16.48
C LYS A 89 -10.28 -6.03 -15.05
N GLN A 90 -10.02 -5.17 -14.07
CA GLN A 90 -10.13 -5.59 -12.67
C GLN A 90 -11.48 -5.22 -12.06
N ARG A 91 -12.17 -6.26 -11.58
CA ARG A 91 -13.39 -6.15 -10.80
C ARG A 91 -13.28 -7.18 -9.67
N PRO A 92 -12.59 -6.84 -8.54
CA PRO A 92 -12.50 -7.76 -7.41
C PRO A 92 -13.89 -8.04 -6.86
N GLU A 93 -14.17 -9.30 -6.59
CA GLU A 93 -15.50 -9.72 -6.09
C GLU A 93 -15.76 -9.30 -4.65
N ASN A 94 -14.70 -9.03 -3.86
CA ASN A 94 -14.83 -8.88 -2.42
C ASN A 94 -14.02 -7.70 -1.83
N ALA A 95 -13.64 -6.73 -2.63
CA ALA A 95 -12.87 -5.58 -2.15
C ALA A 95 -13.26 -4.28 -2.86
N SER A 96 -13.45 -3.22 -2.09
CA SER A 96 -13.52 -1.85 -2.61
C SER A 96 -12.13 -1.40 -3.03
N ILE A 97 -11.97 -0.94 -4.26
CA ILE A 97 -10.73 -0.34 -4.74
C ILE A 97 -10.81 1.17 -4.51
N ARG A 98 -9.75 1.75 -4.00
CA ARG A 98 -9.59 3.19 -3.80
C ARG A 98 -8.24 3.66 -4.30
N PHE A 99 -8.22 4.79 -4.98
CA PHE A 99 -6.97 5.42 -5.39
C PHE A 99 -6.65 6.57 -4.46
N ILE A 100 -5.50 6.48 -3.77
CA ILE A 100 -5.01 7.50 -2.86
C ILE A 100 -3.84 8.25 -3.50
N GLY A 101 -3.83 9.58 -3.34
CA GLY A 101 -2.88 10.50 -3.97
C GLY A 101 -3.58 11.53 -4.87
N ASP A 102 -2.80 12.39 -5.49
CA ASP A 102 -3.34 13.40 -6.41
C ASP A 102 -3.51 12.83 -7.83
N VAL A 103 -4.61 12.09 -8.03
CA VAL A 103 -4.94 11.49 -9.34
C VAL A 103 -5.34 12.53 -10.38
N SER A 104 -5.59 13.80 -10.00
CA SER A 104 -5.93 14.86 -10.95
C SER A 104 -4.79 15.19 -11.92
N MET A 105 -3.57 14.82 -11.57
CA MET A 105 -2.39 14.95 -12.42
C MET A 105 -2.29 13.90 -13.53
N LEU A 106 -3.15 12.88 -13.51
CA LEU A 106 -3.21 11.85 -14.54
C LEU A 106 -4.01 12.32 -15.74
N ASP A 107 -3.88 11.59 -16.86
CA ASP A 107 -4.73 11.82 -18.03
C ASP A 107 -6.22 11.73 -17.68
N GLU A 108 -7.04 12.62 -18.24
CA GLU A 108 -8.47 12.71 -17.92
C GLU A 108 -9.23 11.40 -18.14
N LYS A 109 -8.81 10.61 -19.14
CA LYS A 109 -9.38 9.28 -19.41
C LYS A 109 -9.11 8.31 -18.25
N LEU A 110 -7.90 8.33 -17.70
CA LEU A 110 -7.53 7.50 -16.55
C LEU A 110 -8.32 7.93 -15.31
N VAL A 111 -8.45 9.24 -15.06
CA VAL A 111 -9.24 9.77 -13.93
C VAL A 111 -10.70 9.32 -14.00
N LYS A 112 -11.31 9.35 -15.19
CA LYS A 112 -12.70 8.87 -15.39
C LYS A 112 -12.82 7.37 -15.10
N LYS A 113 -11.86 6.55 -15.58
CA LYS A 113 -11.85 5.10 -15.31
C LYS A 113 -11.63 4.78 -13.83
N ILE A 114 -10.76 5.54 -13.14
CA ILE A 114 -10.53 5.41 -11.70
C ILE A 114 -11.86 5.62 -10.95
N LYS A 115 -12.55 6.74 -11.19
CA LYS A 115 -13.83 7.03 -10.53
C LYS A 115 -14.87 5.93 -10.77
N LEU A 116 -14.98 5.48 -12.03
CA LEU A 116 -15.90 4.39 -12.38
C LEU A 116 -15.57 3.10 -11.60
N LEU A 117 -14.29 2.72 -11.52
CA LEU A 117 -13.87 1.52 -10.79
C LEU A 117 -14.13 1.65 -9.29
N GLU A 118 -13.87 2.82 -8.68
CA GLU A 118 -14.18 3.09 -7.28
C GLU A 118 -15.69 2.99 -6.99
N GLU A 119 -16.53 3.54 -7.87
CA GLU A 119 -17.99 3.46 -7.77
C GLU A 119 -18.48 2.01 -7.92
N GLU A 120 -18.01 1.27 -8.92
CA GLU A 120 -18.41 -0.11 -9.20
C GLU A 120 -17.99 -1.09 -8.07
N THR A 121 -16.90 -0.77 -7.36
CA THR A 121 -16.38 -1.65 -6.28
C THR A 121 -16.70 -1.13 -4.89
N ALA A 122 -17.50 -0.09 -4.74
CA ALA A 122 -17.84 0.48 -3.44
C ALA A 122 -18.70 -0.48 -2.58
N GLY A 123 -18.55 -0.37 -1.26
CA GLY A 123 -19.44 -1.05 -0.30
C GLY A 123 -18.99 -2.44 0.17
N HIS A 124 -17.81 -2.91 -0.23
CA HIS A 124 -17.22 -4.13 0.31
C HIS A 124 -16.51 -3.87 1.64
N ASP A 125 -16.49 -4.88 2.52
CA ASP A 125 -15.83 -4.83 3.82
C ASP A 125 -14.29 -4.79 3.73
N SER A 126 -13.73 -5.31 2.64
CA SER A 126 -12.29 -5.25 2.37
C SER A 126 -11.96 -4.08 1.46
N VAL A 127 -10.80 -3.47 1.66
CA VAL A 127 -10.36 -2.28 0.92
C VAL A 127 -8.95 -2.48 0.36
N LEU A 128 -8.79 -2.19 -0.93
CA LEU A 128 -7.50 -2.09 -1.59
C LEU A 128 -7.21 -0.63 -1.95
N ASN A 129 -6.30 0.01 -1.23
CA ASN A 129 -5.81 1.34 -1.54
C ASN A 129 -4.64 1.26 -2.53
N VAL A 130 -4.77 1.88 -3.68
CA VAL A 130 -3.71 2.00 -4.69
C VAL A 130 -3.13 3.40 -4.62
N ALA A 131 -1.93 3.55 -4.04
CA ALA A 131 -1.25 4.85 -3.92
C ALA A 131 -0.67 5.24 -5.28
N MET A 132 -1.33 6.19 -5.95
CA MET A 132 -1.04 6.65 -7.30
C MET A 132 -0.79 8.15 -7.32
N ASN A 133 0.35 8.57 -7.87
CA ASN A 133 0.86 9.95 -7.73
C ASN A 133 0.82 10.39 -6.25
N TYR A 134 1.30 9.50 -5.39
CA TYR A 134 1.24 9.63 -3.95
C TYR A 134 2.60 10.02 -3.36
N GLY A 135 2.57 10.81 -2.31
CA GLY A 135 3.68 11.06 -1.42
C GLY A 135 3.15 11.63 -0.10
N SER A 136 3.57 11.07 1.02
CA SER A 136 2.98 11.42 2.33
C SER A 136 3.14 12.90 2.70
N ARG A 137 4.25 13.54 2.29
CA ARG A 137 4.42 14.99 2.49
C ARG A 137 3.39 15.80 1.71
N ALA A 138 3.07 15.38 0.47
CA ALA A 138 2.04 16.02 -0.33
C ALA A 138 0.64 15.74 0.26
N GLU A 139 0.38 14.52 0.73
CA GLU A 139 -0.87 14.16 1.42
C GLU A 139 -1.09 15.01 2.67
N LEU A 140 -0.07 15.15 3.53
CA LEU A 140 -0.16 16.00 4.73
C LEU A 140 -0.45 17.46 4.35
N THR A 141 0.22 17.99 3.32
CA THR A 141 -0.06 19.36 2.82
C THR A 141 -1.49 19.50 2.32
N TYR A 142 -2.00 18.49 1.60
CA TYR A 142 -3.39 18.44 1.16
C TYR A 142 -4.36 18.41 2.36
N ALA A 143 -4.10 17.55 3.36
CA ALA A 143 -4.94 17.44 4.55
C ALA A 143 -5.00 18.77 5.34
N PHE A 144 -3.87 19.43 5.55
CA PHE A 144 -3.83 20.76 6.20
C PHE A 144 -4.60 21.81 5.41
N ASN A 145 -4.42 21.88 4.11
CA ASN A 145 -5.17 22.84 3.27
C ASN A 145 -6.68 22.58 3.31
N LYS A 146 -7.10 21.30 3.29
CA LYS A 146 -8.52 20.89 3.41
C LYS A 146 -9.10 21.33 4.76
N LEU A 147 -8.35 21.16 5.85
CA LEU A 147 -8.77 21.59 7.19
C LEU A 147 -8.83 23.12 7.31
N LEU A 148 -7.86 23.84 6.79
CA LEU A 148 -7.89 25.30 6.75
C LEU A 148 -9.07 25.82 5.94
N ALA A 149 -9.35 25.24 4.77
CA ALA A 149 -10.50 25.61 3.93
C ALA A 149 -11.86 25.33 4.61
N SER A 150 -11.93 24.40 5.58
CA SER A 150 -13.13 24.14 6.38
C SER A 150 -13.38 25.16 7.51
N GLY A 151 -12.48 26.16 7.67
CA GLY A 151 -12.56 27.22 8.67
C GLY A 151 -12.10 26.80 10.08
N LYS A 152 -11.44 25.65 10.24
CA LYS A 152 -10.88 25.23 11.52
C LYS A 152 -9.72 26.11 11.94
N THR A 153 -9.75 26.58 13.18
CA THR A 153 -8.70 27.38 13.84
C THR A 153 -7.77 26.55 14.72
N GLU A 154 -8.28 25.39 15.18
CA GLU A 154 -7.51 24.40 15.93
C GLU A 154 -7.64 23.04 15.25
N ILE A 155 -6.53 22.31 15.12
CA ILE A 155 -6.44 21.03 14.41
C ILE A 155 -5.94 19.97 15.39
N SER A 156 -6.75 18.93 15.60
CA SER A 156 -6.40 17.74 16.38
C SER A 156 -5.81 16.64 15.48
N GLU A 157 -5.19 15.62 16.11
CA GLU A 157 -4.74 14.41 15.37
C GLU A 157 -5.90 13.71 14.65
N ASN A 158 -7.09 13.65 15.25
CA ASN A 158 -8.28 13.07 14.62
C ASN A 158 -8.73 13.86 13.39
N ASP A 159 -8.59 15.18 13.41
CA ASP A 159 -8.89 16.00 12.23
C ASP A 159 -7.93 15.68 11.08
N ILE A 160 -6.63 15.55 11.40
CA ILE A 160 -5.63 15.16 10.40
C ILE A 160 -5.96 13.78 9.85
N ASN A 161 -6.19 12.77 10.71
CA ASN A 161 -6.57 11.42 10.32
C ASN A 161 -7.75 11.42 9.33
N SER A 162 -8.82 12.17 9.64
CA SER A 162 -10.02 12.25 8.80
C SER A 162 -9.81 13.03 7.49
N ALA A 163 -8.79 13.88 7.43
CA ALA A 163 -8.49 14.68 6.24
C ALA A 163 -7.55 13.98 5.25
N LEU A 164 -6.78 12.99 5.70
CA LEU A 164 -5.89 12.18 4.86
C LEU A 164 -6.68 11.40 3.80
N TYR A 165 -6.01 10.96 2.75
CA TYR A 165 -6.60 10.12 1.70
C TYR A 165 -7.08 8.76 2.25
N THR A 166 -6.45 8.29 3.34
CA THR A 166 -6.78 7.02 4.03
C THR A 166 -7.71 7.21 5.22
N GLY A 167 -8.39 8.36 5.36
CA GLY A 167 -9.03 8.82 6.60
C GLY A 167 -10.05 7.90 7.25
N ASP A 168 -10.61 6.95 6.52
CA ASP A 168 -11.56 5.93 7.00
C ASP A 168 -10.96 4.51 7.08
N CYS A 169 -9.68 4.37 6.79
CA CYS A 169 -8.93 3.11 6.96
C CYS A 169 -8.13 3.16 8.27
N PRO A 170 -7.97 2.04 8.97
CA PRO A 170 -7.01 1.96 10.07
C PRO A 170 -5.58 2.13 9.55
N ASP A 171 -4.68 2.60 10.40
CA ASP A 171 -3.25 2.63 10.10
C ASP A 171 -2.71 1.23 9.76
N PRO A 172 -1.68 1.10 8.90
CA PRO A 172 -1.10 -0.20 8.60
C PRO A 172 -0.44 -0.82 9.84
N ASP A 173 -0.76 -2.07 10.10
CA ASP A 173 -0.10 -2.87 11.14
C ASP A 173 1.30 -3.29 10.70
N LEU A 174 1.45 -3.61 9.40
CA LEU A 174 2.68 -4.07 8.79
C LEU A 174 2.95 -3.36 7.47
N ILE A 175 4.14 -2.81 7.31
CA ILE A 175 4.64 -2.29 6.03
C ILE A 175 5.75 -3.20 5.53
N VAL A 176 5.55 -3.80 4.36
CA VAL A 176 6.52 -4.67 3.69
C VAL A 176 7.20 -3.89 2.58
N ARG A 177 8.53 -3.83 2.58
CA ARG A 177 9.31 -3.29 1.47
C ARG A 177 10.19 -4.36 0.88
N THR A 178 10.08 -4.54 -0.44
CA THR A 178 10.90 -5.44 -1.25
C THR A 178 12.14 -4.73 -1.81
N GLY A 179 13.11 -5.49 -2.28
CA GLY A 179 14.25 -4.96 -3.00
C GLY A 179 15.44 -4.51 -2.16
N GLY A 180 15.48 -4.82 -0.86
CA GLY A 180 16.67 -4.64 -0.01
C GLY A 180 16.94 -3.24 0.53
N ASP A 181 16.19 -2.22 0.11
CA ASP A 181 16.34 -0.85 0.63
C ASP A 181 15.64 -0.69 1.99
N LEU A 182 16.34 -0.13 2.99
CA LEU A 182 15.86 0.06 4.37
C LEU A 182 15.30 1.48 4.61
N ARG A 183 14.25 1.83 3.92
CA ARG A 183 13.56 3.15 4.02
C ARG A 183 12.13 3.04 3.53
N ILE A 184 11.23 3.94 3.97
CA ILE A 184 9.82 3.97 3.54
C ILE A 184 9.53 4.97 2.40
N SER A 185 10.52 5.74 1.97
CA SER A 185 10.49 6.57 0.75
C SER A 185 9.24 7.44 0.60
N ASN A 186 8.92 8.23 1.63
CA ASN A 186 7.77 9.14 1.63
C ASN A 186 6.40 8.42 1.51
N PHE A 187 6.34 7.15 1.95
CA PHE A 187 5.12 6.35 1.94
C PHE A 187 4.49 6.32 3.33
N LEU A 188 3.23 6.73 3.46
CA LEU A 188 2.39 6.64 4.66
C LEU A 188 3.07 7.13 5.94
N LEU A 189 3.81 8.27 5.92
CA LEU A 189 4.61 8.74 7.06
C LEU A 189 3.79 8.94 8.34
N TRP A 190 2.59 9.51 8.21
CA TRP A 190 1.69 9.72 9.34
C TRP A 190 1.15 8.39 9.85
N GLN A 191 0.61 7.58 8.96
CA GLN A 191 -0.02 6.31 9.26
C GLN A 191 0.97 5.24 9.73
N ALA A 192 2.26 5.38 9.38
CA ALA A 192 3.32 4.43 9.74
C ALA A 192 3.84 4.56 11.18
N ALA A 193 3.32 5.52 11.96
CA ALA A 193 3.87 5.88 13.29
C ALA A 193 4.04 4.68 14.23
N TYR A 194 3.16 3.69 14.16
CA TYR A 194 3.19 2.47 14.97
C TYR A 194 3.20 1.19 14.13
N SER A 195 3.46 1.28 12.83
CA SER A 195 3.55 0.11 11.95
C SER A 195 4.82 -0.69 12.24
N GLU A 196 4.72 -2.01 12.19
CA GLU A 196 5.89 -2.86 12.08
C GLU A 196 6.45 -2.78 10.66
N LEU A 197 7.78 -2.74 10.52
CA LEU A 197 8.45 -2.66 9.22
C LEU A 197 9.14 -3.98 8.92
N TYR A 198 8.86 -4.56 7.76
CA TYR A 198 9.53 -5.75 7.25
C TYR A 198 10.22 -5.42 5.93
N PHE A 199 11.54 -5.61 5.89
CA PHE A 199 12.37 -5.39 4.72
C PHE A 199 12.89 -6.73 4.19
N THR A 200 12.84 -6.93 2.87
CA THR A 200 13.36 -8.15 2.23
C THR A 200 14.17 -7.81 0.98
N ASP A 201 15.23 -8.58 0.74
CA ASP A 201 16.03 -8.48 -0.49
C ASP A 201 15.28 -9.00 -1.73
N THR A 202 14.21 -9.78 -1.54
CA THR A 202 13.38 -10.27 -2.62
C THR A 202 12.88 -9.09 -3.46
N LEU A 203 13.10 -9.13 -4.77
CA LEU A 203 12.59 -8.13 -5.69
C LEU A 203 11.08 -8.33 -5.89
N TRP A 204 10.31 -7.24 -6.02
CA TRP A 204 8.85 -7.32 -6.14
C TRP A 204 8.34 -8.35 -7.16
N PRO A 205 8.90 -8.47 -8.40
CA PRO A 205 8.47 -9.47 -9.37
C PRO A 205 8.67 -10.94 -8.96
N ASP A 206 9.49 -11.21 -7.95
CA ASP A 206 9.75 -12.55 -7.41
C ASP A 206 8.98 -12.82 -6.10
N MET A 207 8.19 -11.85 -5.61
CA MET A 207 7.29 -12.06 -4.46
C MET A 207 6.22 -13.11 -4.78
N ASN A 208 5.86 -13.87 -3.76
CA ASN A 208 4.84 -14.91 -3.82
C ASN A 208 4.15 -15.07 -2.46
N GLU A 209 3.20 -15.99 -2.36
CA GLU A 209 2.45 -16.28 -1.13
C GLU A 209 3.37 -16.66 0.05
N GLU A 210 4.43 -17.43 -0.19
CA GLU A 210 5.41 -17.82 0.84
C GLU A 210 6.15 -16.60 1.39
N SER A 211 6.55 -15.66 0.52
CA SER A 211 7.20 -14.40 0.93
C SER A 211 6.28 -13.55 1.82
N VAL A 212 4.98 -13.50 1.51
CA VAL A 212 3.98 -12.82 2.36
C VAL A 212 3.86 -13.53 3.70
N ASN A 213 3.79 -14.86 3.72
CA ASN A 213 3.69 -15.65 4.94
C ASN A 213 4.91 -15.46 5.85
N LEU A 214 6.12 -15.33 5.28
CA LEU A 214 7.34 -15.02 6.05
C LEU A 214 7.24 -13.65 6.72
N ALA A 215 6.77 -12.62 6.01
CA ALA A 215 6.58 -11.29 6.58
C ALA A 215 5.51 -11.28 7.70
N ILE A 216 4.42 -12.03 7.51
CA ILE A 216 3.36 -12.19 8.52
C ILE A 216 3.88 -12.97 9.74
N ALA A 217 4.64 -14.04 9.53
CA ALA A 217 5.23 -14.81 10.62
C ALA A 217 6.19 -13.96 11.46
N ASP A 218 7.04 -13.15 10.82
CA ASP A 218 7.91 -12.18 11.50
C ASP A 218 7.10 -11.17 12.32
N PHE A 219 6.03 -10.60 11.74
CA PHE A 219 5.11 -9.69 12.45
C PHE A 219 4.59 -10.30 13.75
N TYR A 220 4.15 -11.56 13.75
CA TYR A 220 3.62 -12.23 14.94
C TYR A 220 4.69 -12.59 16.00
N THR A 221 5.98 -12.55 15.67
CA THR A 221 7.05 -12.68 16.67
C THR A 221 7.26 -11.41 17.47
N ARG A 222 6.80 -10.26 16.97
CA ARG A 222 7.05 -8.95 17.56
C ARG A 222 6.02 -8.61 18.63
N LYS A 223 6.46 -7.93 19.70
CA LYS A 223 5.61 -7.45 20.77
C LYS A 223 5.30 -5.96 20.58
N ARG A 224 4.09 -5.64 20.14
CA ARG A 224 3.62 -4.26 20.01
C ARG A 224 3.21 -3.73 21.39
N ARG A 225 3.91 -2.73 21.90
CA ARG A 225 3.70 -2.17 23.26
C ARG A 225 2.99 -0.83 23.27
N PHE A 226 2.95 -0.10 22.18
CA PHE A 226 2.34 1.23 22.06
C PHE A 226 2.72 2.18 23.21
N GLY A 227 3.97 2.14 23.66
CA GLY A 227 4.47 2.92 24.79
C GLY A 227 4.15 2.37 26.19
N GLY A 228 3.41 1.24 26.31
CA GLY A 228 3.07 0.62 27.59
C GLY A 228 4.16 -0.32 28.14
N LEU A 229 4.14 -0.58 29.44
CA LEU A 229 4.99 -1.56 30.12
C LEU A 229 4.39 -2.97 30.06
N ASP A 230 5.24 -4.02 30.06
CA ASP A 230 4.74 -5.39 30.22
C ASP A 230 4.15 -5.57 31.64
N LYS A 231 2.89 -5.99 31.75
CA LYS A 231 2.19 -6.23 33.03
C LYS A 231 2.87 -7.25 33.96
N LYS A 232 3.97 -7.88 33.54
CA LYS A 232 4.75 -8.80 34.36
C LYS A 232 5.67 -8.12 35.39
N ASN A 233 5.92 -6.81 35.29
CA ASN A 233 6.80 -6.09 36.22
C ASN A 233 6.05 -5.36 37.34
N GLU A 234 4.70 -5.37 37.38
CA GLU A 234 3.91 -4.73 38.44
C GLU A 234 3.73 -5.59 39.71
N LYS A 235 4.39 -6.75 39.83
CA LYS A 235 4.31 -7.64 41.00
C LYS A 235 5.65 -7.82 41.71
N LYS A 236 6.48 -6.79 41.76
CA LYS A 236 7.68 -6.78 42.64
C LYS A 236 7.98 -5.35 43.09
N ASP A 237 7.12 -4.79 43.92
CA ASP A 237 7.42 -3.75 44.89
C ASP A 237 6.46 -3.91 46.10
#